data_0f8c700d4c79562d02e89b616c911140
#
_entry.id   0f8c700d4c79562d02e89b616c911140
#
_cell.length_a   1.000
_cell.length_b   1.000
_cell.length_c   1.000
_cell.angle_alpha   90.00
_cell.angle_beta   90.00
_cell.angle_gamma   90.00
#
_symmetry.space_group_name_H-M   'P 1'
#
loop_
_entity.id
_entity.type
_entity.pdbx_description
1 polymer ?
#
loop_
_entity_poly.entity_id
_entity_poly.type
_entity_poly.pdbx_seq_one_letter_code
_entity_poly.pdbx_strand_id
1 'polypeptide(L)'
;MASALHDIGKVAIDDKILNKPGRLTPEEFDLMKTHTVVGANMLDRLGRYKNEALVKTAHDICRWHHERWDGRGYPDGLAGDDIPISAQIVSMADVYDALVSKRVYKAAYSPDTAVQMILHGDCGQFNPLLLECLVDIQDVLKAEIVGRENEEG
;
A
#
# COMPACT_ATOMS: atom_id res chain seq x y z
N MET A 1 11.41 -0.57 7.87
CA MET A 1 11.26 0.61 8.77
C MET A 1 10.58 1.78 8.04
N ALA A 2 11.04 2.25 6.86
CA ALA A 2 10.37 3.32 6.10
C ALA A 2 8.90 2.97 5.72
N SER A 3 8.63 1.72 5.35
CA SER A 3 7.29 1.22 5.00
C SER A 3 6.28 1.34 6.14
N ALA A 4 6.70 1.30 7.39
CA ALA A 4 5.80 1.46 8.54
C ALA A 4 5.13 2.84 8.60
N LEU A 5 5.65 3.82 7.86
CA LEU A 5 5.15 5.20 7.83
C LEU A 5 4.21 5.48 6.65
N HIS A 6 3.96 4.51 5.74
CA HIS A 6 3.21 4.75 4.50
C HIS A 6 1.83 5.40 4.75
N ASP A 7 1.20 5.04 5.82
CA ASP A 7 -0.15 5.46 6.22
C ASP A 7 -0.19 6.55 7.31
N ILE A 8 0.96 7.15 7.67
CA ILE A 8 1.02 8.13 8.78
C ILE A 8 0.05 9.31 8.57
N GLY A 9 -0.21 9.67 7.33
CA GLY A 9 -1.15 10.75 6.99
C GLY A 9 -2.61 10.45 7.32
N LYS A 10 -2.97 9.21 7.62
CA LYS A 10 -4.34 8.84 8.05
C LYS A 10 -4.74 9.50 9.36
N VAL A 11 -3.79 9.98 10.15
CA VAL A 11 -4.08 10.77 11.39
C VAL A 11 -4.86 12.06 11.11
N ALA A 12 -4.87 12.54 9.87
CA ALA A 12 -5.61 13.74 9.46
C ALA A 12 -6.98 13.41 8.81
N ILE A 13 -7.33 12.15 8.69
CA ILE A 13 -8.62 11.72 8.14
C ILE A 13 -9.64 11.64 9.28
N ASP A 14 -10.84 12.17 9.05
CA ASP A 14 -11.94 12.09 10.02
C ASP A 14 -12.26 10.62 10.35
N ASP A 15 -12.38 10.32 11.64
CA ASP A 15 -12.70 8.97 12.14
C ASP A 15 -13.97 8.38 11.51
N LYS A 16 -14.95 9.21 11.17
CA LYS A 16 -16.18 8.77 10.52
C LYS A 16 -15.94 8.22 9.12
N ILE A 17 -14.89 8.71 8.43
CA ILE A 17 -14.49 8.23 7.13
C ILE A 17 -13.58 7.02 7.30
N LEU A 18 -12.57 7.14 8.17
CA LEU A 18 -11.58 6.09 8.42
C LEU A 18 -12.20 4.78 8.90
N ASN A 19 -13.16 4.88 9.82
CA ASN A 19 -13.84 3.74 10.46
C ASN A 19 -15.24 3.49 9.90
N LYS A 20 -15.57 4.02 8.73
CA LYS A 20 -16.90 3.86 8.14
C LYS A 20 -17.25 2.39 7.91
N PRO A 21 -18.36 1.90 8.47
CA PRO A 21 -18.81 0.55 8.22
C PRO A 21 -19.46 0.45 6.82
N GLY A 22 -18.66 0.30 5.77
CA GLY A 22 -19.14 0.17 4.41
C GLY A 22 -18.26 0.87 3.37
N ARG A 23 -18.77 0.98 2.14
CA ARG A 23 -18.06 1.66 1.07
C ARG A 23 -18.05 3.17 1.28
N LEU A 24 -16.94 3.82 0.99
CA LEU A 24 -16.82 5.27 0.93
C LEU A 24 -17.60 5.82 -0.28
N THR A 25 -18.22 7.00 -0.13
CA THR A 25 -18.72 7.77 -1.28
C THR A 25 -17.53 8.29 -2.10
N PRO A 26 -17.75 8.75 -3.33
CA PRO A 26 -16.67 9.37 -4.11
C PRO A 26 -15.98 10.52 -3.37
N GLU A 27 -16.73 11.38 -2.70
CA GLU A 27 -16.22 12.53 -1.95
C GLU A 27 -15.41 12.08 -0.71
N GLU A 28 -15.89 11.07 0.01
CA GLU A 28 -15.17 10.49 1.14
C GLU A 28 -13.89 9.79 0.67
N PHE A 29 -13.92 9.13 -0.49
CA PHE A 29 -12.75 8.51 -1.07
C PHE A 29 -11.71 9.56 -1.51
N ASP A 30 -12.16 10.70 -2.05
CA ASP A 30 -11.27 11.82 -2.37
C ASP A 30 -10.58 12.38 -1.11
N LEU A 31 -11.31 12.48 0.00
CA LEU A 31 -10.72 12.84 1.28
C LEU A 31 -9.75 11.76 1.78
N MET A 32 -10.11 10.48 1.68
CA MET A 32 -9.21 9.37 2.04
C MET A 32 -7.89 9.44 1.29
N LYS A 33 -7.90 9.71 -0.02
CA LYS A 33 -6.68 9.83 -0.84
C LYS A 33 -5.70 10.87 -0.33
N THR A 34 -6.17 11.90 0.39
CA THR A 34 -5.31 12.98 0.89
C THR A 34 -4.27 12.50 1.90
N HIS A 35 -4.45 11.32 2.54
CA HIS A 35 -3.47 10.80 3.49
C HIS A 35 -2.07 10.69 2.89
N THR A 36 -1.97 10.37 1.59
CA THR A 36 -0.68 10.24 0.90
C THR A 36 0.10 11.56 0.91
N VAL A 37 -0.57 12.65 0.52
CA VAL A 37 0.02 13.99 0.47
C VAL A 37 0.28 14.52 1.88
N VAL A 38 -0.65 14.30 2.80
CA VAL A 38 -0.48 14.73 4.20
C VAL A 38 0.70 14.02 4.84
N GLY A 39 0.83 12.70 4.68
CA GLY A 39 1.96 11.93 5.20
C GLY A 39 3.30 12.41 4.66
N ALA A 40 3.40 12.61 3.34
CA ALA A 40 4.59 13.16 2.70
C ALA A 40 4.94 14.55 3.25
N ASN A 41 3.97 15.46 3.36
CA ASN A 41 4.16 16.80 3.92
C ASN A 41 4.60 16.78 5.40
N MET A 42 4.17 15.80 6.19
CA MET A 42 4.64 15.63 7.57
C MET A 42 6.14 15.31 7.60
N LEU A 43 6.60 14.44 6.69
CA LEU A 43 8.03 14.08 6.60
C LEU A 43 8.88 15.23 6.08
N ASP A 44 8.36 16.04 5.14
CA ASP A 44 9.04 17.25 4.67
C ASP A 44 9.31 18.28 5.78
N ARG A 45 8.46 18.30 6.81
CA ARG A 45 8.59 19.19 7.96
C ARG A 45 9.64 18.76 8.99
N LEU A 46 10.30 17.62 8.80
CA LEU A 46 11.34 17.14 9.72
C LEU A 46 12.65 17.97 9.69
N GLY A 47 12.64 19.14 9.07
CA GLY A 47 13.71 20.13 9.10
C GLY A 47 15.06 19.55 8.63
N ARG A 48 16.05 19.47 9.53
CA ARG A 48 17.40 18.99 9.23
C ARG A 48 17.44 17.53 8.78
N TYR A 49 16.46 16.71 9.14
CA TYR A 49 16.42 15.28 8.82
C TYR A 49 15.79 14.97 7.44
N LYS A 50 15.14 15.94 6.78
CA LYS A 50 14.46 15.71 5.49
C LYS A 50 15.36 15.14 4.39
N ASN A 51 16.67 15.38 4.49
CA ASN A 51 17.65 14.90 3.50
C ASN A 51 18.24 13.53 3.82
N GLU A 52 17.92 12.95 4.97
CA GLU A 52 18.33 11.59 5.32
C GLU A 52 17.69 10.58 4.37
N ALA A 53 18.47 9.58 3.94
CA ALA A 53 17.98 8.58 2.96
C ALA A 53 16.70 7.88 3.43
N LEU A 54 16.62 7.55 4.73
CA LEU A 54 15.43 6.93 5.32
C LEU A 54 14.20 7.83 5.21
N VAL A 55 14.35 9.14 5.47
CA VAL A 55 13.22 10.09 5.42
C VAL A 55 12.76 10.31 3.98
N LYS A 56 13.70 10.42 3.02
CA LYS A 56 13.36 10.50 1.59
C LYS A 56 12.60 9.25 1.13
N THR A 57 13.10 8.07 1.47
CA THR A 57 12.41 6.81 1.11
C THR A 57 11.03 6.75 1.75
N ALA A 58 10.88 7.15 3.03
CA ALA A 58 9.58 7.18 3.69
C ALA A 58 8.63 8.19 3.04
N HIS A 59 9.13 9.38 2.64
CA HIS A 59 8.36 10.38 1.89
C HIS A 59 7.83 9.80 0.56
N ASP A 60 8.72 9.19 -0.22
CA ASP A 60 8.36 8.60 -1.51
C ASP A 60 7.29 7.51 -1.35
N ILE A 61 7.44 6.66 -0.34
CA ILE A 61 6.45 5.63 0.01
C ILE A 61 5.12 6.27 0.43
N CYS A 62 5.13 7.23 1.37
CA CYS A 62 3.92 7.91 1.81
C CYS A 62 3.16 8.51 0.65
N ARG A 63 3.85 9.21 -0.24
CA ARG A 63 3.22 9.94 -1.33
C ARG A 63 2.70 9.03 -2.42
N TRP A 64 3.45 7.97 -2.80
CA TRP A 64 3.22 7.26 -4.06
C TRP A 64 2.90 5.77 -3.94
N HIS A 65 2.69 5.22 -2.75
CA HIS A 65 2.32 3.80 -2.61
C HIS A 65 0.94 3.44 -3.19
N HIS A 66 0.12 4.43 -3.53
CA HIS A 66 -1.14 4.25 -4.24
C HIS A 66 -1.07 4.61 -5.73
N GLU A 67 0.10 4.95 -6.24
CA GLU A 67 0.30 5.03 -7.68
C GLU A 67 0.22 3.64 -8.31
N ARG A 68 -0.10 3.59 -9.61
CA ARG A 68 -0.25 2.36 -10.36
C ARG A 68 0.61 2.41 -11.62
N TRP A 69 1.17 1.28 -11.99
CA TRP A 69 2.07 1.15 -13.13
C TRP A 69 1.50 1.77 -14.43
N ASP A 70 0.19 1.70 -14.60
CA ASP A 70 -0.54 2.25 -15.74
C ASP A 70 -0.93 3.74 -15.62
N GLY A 71 -0.49 4.43 -14.56
CA GLY A 71 -0.78 5.85 -14.32
C GLY A 71 -2.18 6.14 -13.80
N ARG A 72 -2.97 5.12 -13.45
CA ARG A 72 -4.33 5.30 -12.92
C ARG A 72 -4.38 5.38 -11.40
N GLY A 73 -3.21 5.53 -10.76
CA GLY A 73 -3.09 5.71 -9.33
C GLY A 73 -3.32 7.14 -8.87
N TYR A 74 -2.92 7.41 -7.66
CA TYR A 74 -2.97 8.74 -7.03
C TYR A 74 -1.80 8.91 -6.05
N PRO A 75 -1.41 10.15 -5.70
CA PRO A 75 -2.08 11.44 -5.92
C PRO A 75 -1.67 12.13 -7.23
N ASP A 76 -0.55 11.79 -7.84
CA ASP A 76 0.05 12.54 -8.94
C ASP A 76 -0.16 11.87 -10.32
N GLY A 77 -0.64 10.62 -10.37
CA GLY A 77 -0.84 9.87 -11.60
C GLY A 77 0.46 9.45 -12.27
N LEU A 78 1.50 9.18 -11.49
CA LEU A 78 2.78 8.68 -12.00
C LEU A 78 2.61 7.30 -12.65
N ALA A 79 3.38 7.03 -13.70
CA ALA A 79 3.32 5.78 -14.43
C ALA A 79 4.71 5.14 -14.62
N GLY A 80 4.76 3.83 -14.67
CA GLY A 80 5.98 3.10 -14.97
C GLY A 80 7.13 3.43 -14.02
N ASP A 81 8.30 3.69 -14.59
CA ASP A 81 9.53 3.98 -13.84
C ASP A 81 9.57 5.36 -13.18
N ASP A 82 8.60 6.24 -13.45
CA ASP A 82 8.46 7.51 -12.74
C ASP A 82 8.03 7.29 -11.28
N ILE A 83 7.45 6.13 -10.96
CA ILE A 83 7.09 5.75 -9.59
C ILE A 83 8.36 5.23 -8.90
N PRO A 84 8.80 5.81 -7.76
CA PRO A 84 9.94 5.30 -7.01
C PRO A 84 9.76 3.80 -6.67
N ILE A 85 10.81 3.01 -6.88
CA ILE A 85 10.75 1.55 -6.67
C ILE A 85 10.31 1.17 -5.24
N SER A 86 10.69 1.96 -4.23
CA SER A 86 10.28 1.76 -2.85
C SER A 86 8.75 1.87 -2.68
N ALA A 87 8.12 2.82 -3.38
CA ALA A 87 6.68 2.98 -3.38
C ALA A 87 5.98 1.84 -4.15
N GLN A 88 6.55 1.39 -5.27
CA GLN A 88 6.03 0.25 -6.03
C GLN A 88 6.02 -1.03 -5.20
N ILE A 89 7.11 -1.31 -4.46
CA ILE A 89 7.22 -2.51 -3.59
C ILE A 89 6.17 -2.44 -2.48
N VAL A 90 6.05 -1.30 -1.79
CA VAL A 90 5.07 -1.13 -0.70
C VAL A 90 3.64 -1.19 -1.23
N SER A 91 3.36 -0.62 -2.41
CA SER A 91 2.06 -0.72 -3.08
C SER A 91 1.61 -2.17 -3.27
N MET A 92 2.49 -3.04 -3.76
CA MET A 92 2.18 -4.44 -3.98
C MET A 92 2.03 -5.20 -2.65
N ALA A 93 2.90 -4.94 -1.68
CA ALA A 93 2.84 -5.55 -0.35
C ALA A 93 1.54 -5.16 0.40
N ASP A 94 1.13 -3.89 0.35
CA ASP A 94 -0.11 -3.40 0.96
C ASP A 94 -1.34 -4.06 0.34
N VAL A 95 -1.36 -4.20 -0.99
CA VAL A 95 -2.45 -4.91 -1.68
C VAL A 95 -2.48 -6.40 -1.28
N TYR A 96 -1.33 -7.07 -1.24
CA TYR A 96 -1.25 -8.47 -0.82
C TYR A 96 -1.76 -8.64 0.63
N ASP A 97 -1.27 -7.83 1.57
CA ASP A 97 -1.71 -7.87 2.97
C ASP A 97 -3.22 -7.61 3.08
N ALA A 98 -3.74 -6.62 2.34
CA ALA A 98 -5.17 -6.33 2.31
C ALA A 98 -6.04 -7.48 1.76
N LEU A 99 -5.49 -8.33 0.91
CA LEU A 99 -6.19 -9.50 0.36
C LEU A 99 -6.20 -10.67 1.34
N VAL A 100 -5.07 -10.95 2.00
CA VAL A 100 -4.92 -12.10 2.92
C VAL A 100 -5.37 -11.81 4.35
N SER A 101 -5.57 -10.54 4.72
CA SER A 101 -6.04 -10.13 6.05
C SER A 101 -7.57 -10.14 6.12
N LYS A 102 -8.10 -10.69 7.23
CA LYS A 102 -9.53 -10.63 7.55
C LYS A 102 -9.92 -9.19 7.87
N ARG A 103 -10.94 -8.67 7.20
CA ARG A 103 -11.52 -7.35 7.48
C ARG A 103 -12.97 -7.49 7.92
N VAL A 104 -13.51 -6.47 8.62
CA VAL A 104 -14.89 -6.47 9.16
C VAL A 104 -15.95 -6.86 8.12
N TYR A 105 -15.69 -6.55 6.84
CA TYR A 105 -16.66 -6.74 5.73
C TYR A 105 -16.21 -7.75 4.68
N LYS A 106 -15.06 -8.44 4.89
CA LYS A 106 -14.51 -9.34 3.86
C LYS A 106 -13.73 -10.47 4.52
N ALA A 107 -14.06 -11.71 4.14
CA ALA A 107 -13.22 -12.85 4.45
C ALA A 107 -11.84 -12.69 3.78
N ALA A 108 -10.79 -13.18 4.43
CA ALA A 108 -9.47 -13.27 3.84
C ALA A 108 -9.49 -14.18 2.61
N TYR A 109 -8.78 -13.81 1.56
CA TYR A 109 -8.47 -14.73 0.46
C TYR A 109 -7.32 -15.64 0.87
N SER A 110 -7.25 -16.83 0.27
CA SER A 110 -6.05 -17.65 0.42
C SER A 110 -4.84 -16.95 -0.19
N PRO A 111 -3.61 -17.21 0.31
CA PRO A 111 -2.40 -16.66 -0.28
C PRO A 111 -2.29 -16.90 -1.78
N ASP A 112 -2.62 -18.11 -2.24
CA ASP A 112 -2.59 -18.47 -3.66
C ASP A 112 -3.59 -17.61 -4.48
N THR A 113 -4.80 -17.41 -3.96
CA THR A 113 -5.81 -16.57 -4.62
C THR A 113 -5.35 -15.11 -4.69
N ALA A 114 -4.76 -14.59 -3.60
CA ALA A 114 -4.26 -13.22 -3.55
C ALA A 114 -3.16 -12.97 -4.60
N VAL A 115 -2.21 -13.91 -4.74
CA VAL A 115 -1.17 -13.86 -5.78
C VAL A 115 -1.80 -13.84 -7.17
N GLN A 116 -2.75 -14.74 -7.45
CA GLN A 116 -3.41 -14.78 -8.78
C GLN A 116 -4.15 -13.48 -9.08
N MET A 117 -4.86 -12.89 -8.13
CA MET A 117 -5.56 -11.60 -8.31
C MET A 117 -4.59 -10.46 -8.67
N ILE A 118 -3.41 -10.43 -8.03
CA ILE A 118 -2.37 -9.44 -8.32
C ILE A 118 -1.81 -9.65 -9.73
N LEU A 119 -1.49 -10.90 -10.09
CA LEU A 119 -0.94 -11.25 -11.41
C LEU A 119 -1.92 -10.94 -12.55
N HIS A 120 -3.23 -11.15 -12.34
CA HIS A 120 -4.27 -10.83 -13.33
C HIS A 120 -4.60 -9.34 -13.42
N GLY A 121 -4.10 -8.51 -12.49
CA GLY A 121 -4.37 -7.07 -12.46
C GLY A 121 -5.73 -6.69 -11.87
N ASP A 122 -6.41 -7.59 -11.16
CA ASP A 122 -7.70 -7.34 -10.51
C ASP A 122 -7.60 -6.23 -9.44
N CYS A 123 -6.40 -5.99 -8.93
CA CYS A 123 -6.09 -5.01 -7.89
C CYS A 123 -5.32 -3.79 -8.42
N GLY A 124 -5.28 -3.60 -9.74
CA GLY A 124 -4.49 -2.60 -10.44
C GLY A 124 -3.24 -3.19 -11.10
N GLN A 125 -2.57 -2.37 -11.91
CA GLN A 125 -1.38 -2.80 -12.64
C GLN A 125 -0.10 -2.55 -11.81
N PHE A 126 0.78 -3.52 -11.82
CA PHE A 126 2.07 -3.46 -11.13
C PHE A 126 3.23 -3.60 -12.11
N ASN A 127 4.43 -3.24 -11.67
CA ASN A 127 5.66 -3.41 -12.42
C ASN A 127 5.86 -4.90 -12.78
N PRO A 128 6.06 -5.25 -14.06
CA PRO A 128 6.25 -6.63 -14.48
C PRO A 128 7.38 -7.35 -13.73
N LEU A 129 8.50 -6.66 -13.46
CA LEU A 129 9.60 -7.22 -12.67
C LEU A 129 9.19 -7.59 -11.25
N LEU A 130 8.36 -6.74 -10.61
CA LEU A 130 7.85 -7.04 -9.26
C LEU A 130 6.84 -8.19 -9.28
N LEU A 131 6.08 -8.37 -10.36
CA LEU A 131 5.21 -9.53 -10.53
C LEU A 131 6.03 -10.83 -10.65
N GLU A 132 7.15 -10.81 -11.37
CA GLU A 132 8.08 -11.96 -11.41
C GLU A 132 8.64 -12.25 -10.02
N CYS A 133 9.13 -11.24 -9.29
CA CYS A 133 9.59 -11.40 -7.92
C CYS A 133 8.50 -11.97 -6.98
N LEU A 134 7.25 -11.54 -7.14
CA LEU A 134 6.12 -12.06 -6.34
C LEU A 134 5.93 -13.57 -6.57
N VAL A 135 6.03 -14.03 -7.83
CA VAL A 135 5.96 -15.46 -8.17
C VAL A 135 7.10 -16.23 -7.50
N ASP A 136 8.32 -15.68 -7.53
CA ASP A 136 9.49 -16.34 -6.95
C ASP A 136 9.39 -16.50 -5.41
N ILE A 137 8.76 -15.55 -4.71
CA ILE A 137 8.67 -15.57 -3.25
C ILE A 137 7.33 -16.06 -2.70
N GLN A 138 6.38 -16.45 -3.55
CA GLN A 138 5.00 -16.79 -3.12
C GLN A 138 4.92 -17.88 -2.05
N ASP A 139 5.80 -18.90 -2.12
CA ASP A 139 5.83 -19.98 -1.13
C ASP A 139 6.33 -19.49 0.24
N VAL A 140 7.25 -18.52 0.26
CA VAL A 140 7.71 -17.89 1.50
C VAL A 140 6.60 -17.07 2.14
N LEU A 141 5.89 -16.26 1.33
CA LEU A 141 4.75 -15.46 1.80
C LEU A 141 3.62 -16.35 2.36
N LYS A 142 3.35 -17.47 1.72
CA LYS A 142 2.37 -18.46 2.18
C LYS A 142 2.75 -19.07 3.51
N ALA A 143 4.00 -19.45 3.69
CA ALA A 143 4.51 -20.01 4.95
C ALA A 143 4.39 -19.00 6.11
N GLU A 144 4.65 -17.71 5.87
CA GLU A 144 4.51 -16.66 6.88
C GLU A 144 3.05 -16.45 7.32
N ILE A 145 2.08 -16.48 6.40
CA ILE A 145 0.66 -16.34 6.74
C ILE A 145 0.19 -17.50 7.60
N VAL A 146 0.53 -18.75 7.21
CA VAL A 146 0.20 -19.96 8.00
C VAL A 146 0.85 -19.91 9.39
N GLY A 147 2.06 -19.39 9.50
CA GLY A 147 2.75 -19.18 10.78
C GLY A 147 1.99 -18.24 11.71
N ARG A 148 1.50 -17.11 11.20
CA ARG A 148 0.72 -16.12 11.98
C ARG A 148 -0.61 -16.70 12.48
N GLU A 149 -1.34 -17.45 11.66
CA GLU A 149 -2.61 -18.07 12.04
C GLU A 149 -2.44 -19.07 13.18
N ASN A 150 -1.29 -19.76 13.27
CA ASN A 150 -0.98 -20.70 14.34
C ASN A 150 -0.56 -20.01 15.65
N GLU A 151 -0.12 -18.75 15.63
CA GLU A 151 0.27 -17.97 16.81
C GLU A 151 -0.94 -17.26 17.48
N GLU A 152 -2.01 -17.01 16.71
CA GLU A 152 -3.23 -16.32 17.18
C GLU A 152 -4.34 -17.28 17.65
N GLY A 153 -4.19 -18.58 17.51
CA GLY A 153 -5.15 -19.65 17.90
C GLY A 153 -4.74 -20.34 19.19
#